data_7ef116b1afcb3b2f6108e155b12e6d9d
#
_entry.id   7ef116b1afcb3b2f6108e155b12e6d9d
#
_cell.length_a   1.000
_cell.length_b   1.000
_cell.length_c   1.000
_cell.angle_alpha   90.00
_cell.angle_beta   90.00
_cell.angle_gamma   90.00
#
_symmetry.space_group_name_H-M   'P 1'
#
loop_
_entity.id
_entity.type
_entity.pdbx_description
1 polymer ?
#
loop_
_entity_poly.entity_id
_entity_poly.type
_entity_poly.pdbx_seq_one_letter_code
_entity_poly.pdbx_strand_id
1 'polypeptide(L)'
;MFAAGRLSSVFRRRTQDAPEAPPEVVAKPGGKGRPTPKRKEAEKKRRQPITAPANRKEAYKRLRDKQATDRAKAREGMAKGEERYLLKRDKGSVRRMARNYVDSRRTFGSYLMYLLLALVVLNFLPIPAVRLTMLFAPPVLLLVVFVEGLLLSRGVTKLAEEQFPGEDRKGLGLYAAMRAMQIRRLRVPAPQVQIGDTSWKTKD
;
A
#
# COMPACT_ATOMS: atom_id res chain seq x y z
N MET A 1 -32.87 51.93 -49.55
CA MET A 1 -31.55 51.81 -50.10
C MET A 1 -30.60 51.23 -49.03
N PHE A 2 -30.58 49.88 -48.93
CA PHE A 2 -29.50 49.17 -48.29
C PHE A 2 -29.55 47.69 -48.72
N ALA A 3 -28.42 47.19 -49.21
CA ALA A 3 -28.28 45.95 -49.94
C ALA A 3 -28.30 44.74 -49.03
N ALA A 4 -29.03 43.71 -49.42
CA ALA A 4 -29.02 42.38 -48.79
C ALA A 4 -27.77 41.59 -49.23
N GLY A 5 -26.85 41.34 -48.31
CA GLY A 5 -25.74 40.43 -48.47
C GLY A 5 -26.19 38.99 -48.39
N ARG A 6 -26.08 38.25 -49.48
CA ARG A 6 -26.31 36.78 -49.57
C ARG A 6 -25.16 36.03 -48.88
N LEU A 7 -25.48 35.32 -47.83
CA LEU A 7 -24.59 34.23 -47.32
C LEU A 7 -24.97 32.95 -48.07
N SER A 8 -24.17 32.62 -49.08
CA SER A 8 -24.30 31.38 -49.84
C SER A 8 -23.63 30.21 -49.11
N SER A 9 -24.49 29.28 -48.77
CA SER A 9 -24.30 27.85 -48.49
C SER A 9 -22.94 27.25 -48.86
N VAL A 10 -22.16 26.86 -47.84
CA VAL A 10 -21.03 25.94 -47.93
C VAL A 10 -21.43 24.58 -47.34
N PHE A 11 -22.50 24.00 -47.86
CA PHE A 11 -22.76 22.56 -47.64
C PHE A 11 -22.50 21.81 -48.95
N ARG A 12 -21.26 21.54 -49.24
CA ARG A 12 -20.85 20.62 -50.31
C ARG A 12 -21.15 19.19 -49.81
N ARG A 13 -22.27 18.59 -50.29
CA ARG A 13 -22.52 17.16 -50.18
C ARG A 13 -21.33 16.42 -50.81
N ARG A 14 -20.61 15.72 -49.97
CA ARG A 14 -19.58 14.77 -50.41
C ARG A 14 -20.34 13.54 -50.94
N THR A 15 -20.33 13.33 -52.23
CA THR A 15 -20.77 12.09 -52.90
C THR A 15 -20.07 10.91 -52.22
N GLN A 16 -20.89 9.94 -51.83
CA GLN A 16 -20.39 8.65 -51.32
C GLN A 16 -19.80 7.89 -52.53
N ASP A 17 -18.50 7.88 -52.63
CA ASP A 17 -17.81 6.92 -53.48
C ASP A 17 -17.98 5.52 -52.89
N ALA A 18 -18.31 4.56 -53.74
CA ALA A 18 -18.52 3.17 -53.41
C ALA A 18 -17.33 2.61 -52.61
N PRO A 19 -17.53 1.64 -51.70
CA PRO A 19 -16.45 1.04 -50.96
C PRO A 19 -15.49 0.31 -51.88
N GLU A 20 -14.32 0.89 -52.06
CA GLU A 20 -13.17 0.24 -52.71
C GLU A 20 -12.84 -1.03 -51.94
N ALA A 21 -12.81 -2.18 -52.62
CA ALA A 21 -12.46 -3.46 -52.00
C ALA A 21 -11.10 -3.37 -51.27
N PRO A 22 -10.98 -3.95 -50.09
CA PRO A 22 -9.70 -3.88 -49.35
C PRO A 22 -8.59 -4.48 -50.17
N PRO A 23 -7.41 -3.85 -50.30
CA PRO A 23 -6.29 -4.38 -51.01
C PRO A 23 -5.90 -5.75 -50.45
N GLU A 24 -5.82 -6.74 -51.32
CA GLU A 24 -5.37 -8.09 -51.01
C GLU A 24 -3.98 -8.01 -50.39
N VAL A 25 -3.86 -8.33 -49.11
CA VAL A 25 -2.58 -8.29 -48.38
C VAL A 25 -1.80 -9.53 -48.78
N VAL A 26 -0.91 -9.39 -49.76
CA VAL A 26 0.06 -10.43 -50.12
C VAL A 26 0.97 -10.65 -48.89
N ALA A 27 0.78 -11.77 -48.21
CA ALA A 27 1.57 -12.19 -47.07
C ALA A 27 3.02 -12.44 -47.50
N LYS A 28 3.97 -11.64 -47.00
CA LYS A 28 5.40 -11.89 -47.19
C LYS A 28 5.79 -13.18 -46.47
N PRO A 29 6.44 -14.16 -47.09
CA PRO A 29 6.88 -15.37 -46.43
C PRO A 29 7.91 -15.01 -45.34
N GLY A 30 7.61 -15.33 -44.09
CA GLY A 30 8.47 -15.03 -42.92
C GLY A 30 7.97 -13.91 -42.01
N GLY A 31 6.84 -13.24 -42.31
CA GLY A 31 6.24 -12.21 -41.45
C GLY A 31 5.33 -12.82 -40.38
N LYS A 32 5.29 -12.21 -39.19
CA LYS A 32 4.28 -12.50 -38.16
C LYS A 32 2.89 -12.32 -38.77
N GLY A 33 2.18 -13.40 -39.08
CA GLY A 33 0.97 -13.47 -39.90
C GLY A 33 -0.24 -12.61 -39.53
N ARG A 34 -0.08 -11.56 -38.69
CA ARG A 34 -1.14 -10.62 -38.33
C ARG A 34 -0.63 -9.19 -38.42
N PRO A 35 -1.23 -8.34 -39.26
CA PRO A 35 -0.83 -6.94 -39.37
C PRO A 35 -1.06 -6.22 -38.04
N THR A 36 -0.09 -5.41 -37.65
CA THR A 36 -0.20 -4.60 -36.43
C THR A 36 -1.35 -3.58 -36.61
N PRO A 37 -2.33 -3.52 -35.71
CA PRO A 37 -3.45 -2.60 -35.84
C PRO A 37 -2.95 -1.16 -35.83
N LYS A 38 -3.55 -0.31 -36.68
CA LYS A 38 -3.20 1.12 -36.74
C LYS A 38 -3.35 1.75 -35.35
N ARG A 39 -2.43 2.67 -34.99
CA ARG A 39 -2.42 3.35 -33.67
C ARG A 39 -3.79 3.86 -33.24
N LYS A 40 -4.58 4.45 -34.15
CA LYS A 40 -5.94 4.93 -33.88
C LYS A 40 -6.89 3.80 -33.47
N GLU A 41 -6.78 2.61 -34.02
CA GLU A 41 -7.63 1.47 -33.69
C GLU A 41 -7.23 0.86 -32.34
N ALA A 42 -5.91 0.76 -32.08
CA ALA A 42 -5.40 0.32 -30.80
C ALA A 42 -5.80 1.30 -29.66
N GLU A 43 -5.79 2.61 -29.95
CA GLU A 43 -6.20 3.66 -29.02
C GLU A 43 -7.71 3.67 -28.76
N LYS A 44 -8.55 3.43 -29.79
CA LYS A 44 -10.00 3.24 -29.61
C LYS A 44 -10.34 2.02 -28.75
N LYS A 45 -9.61 0.91 -28.90
CA LYS A 45 -9.77 -0.28 -28.05
C LYS A 45 -9.32 -0.05 -26.60
N ARG A 46 -8.33 0.82 -26.36
CA ARG A 46 -7.88 1.22 -25.02
C ARG A 46 -8.80 2.20 -24.31
N ARG A 47 -9.46 3.06 -25.07
CA ARG A 47 -10.46 3.98 -24.53
C ARG A 47 -11.76 3.22 -24.31
N GLN A 48 -11.95 2.68 -23.10
CA GLN A 48 -13.28 2.28 -22.68
C GLN A 48 -14.17 3.53 -22.72
N PRO A 49 -15.33 3.48 -23.38
CA PRO A 49 -16.25 4.61 -23.40
C PRO A 49 -16.63 4.93 -21.94
N ILE A 50 -16.25 6.11 -21.48
CA ILE A 50 -16.70 6.63 -20.20
C ILE A 50 -18.17 7.00 -20.40
N THR A 51 -19.04 6.01 -20.24
CA THR A 51 -20.48 6.24 -20.27
C THR A 51 -20.83 7.02 -19.03
N ALA A 52 -21.27 8.24 -19.20
CA ALA A 52 -21.76 9.07 -18.10
C ALA A 52 -22.84 8.29 -17.33
N PRO A 53 -22.84 8.29 -15.99
CA PRO A 53 -23.83 7.56 -15.22
C PRO A 53 -25.22 8.17 -15.51
N ALA A 54 -26.20 7.32 -15.80
CA ALA A 54 -27.56 7.74 -16.14
C ALA A 54 -28.27 8.43 -14.95
N ASN A 55 -27.91 8.03 -13.71
CA ASN A 55 -28.53 8.55 -12.51
C ASN A 55 -27.49 8.86 -11.42
N ARG A 56 -27.80 9.85 -10.54
CA ARG A 56 -26.97 10.22 -9.39
C ARG A 56 -26.65 9.02 -8.48
N LYS A 57 -27.60 8.10 -8.29
CA LYS A 57 -27.38 6.87 -7.51
C LYS A 57 -26.32 5.96 -8.15
N GLU A 58 -26.37 5.83 -9.47
CA GLU A 58 -25.39 5.02 -10.21
C GLU A 58 -24.00 5.67 -10.19
N ALA A 59 -23.91 6.99 -10.32
CA ALA A 59 -22.66 7.73 -10.15
C ALA A 59 -22.05 7.47 -8.78
N TYR A 60 -22.85 7.55 -7.73
CA TYR A 60 -22.42 7.32 -6.36
C TYR A 60 -21.97 5.86 -6.14
N LYS A 61 -22.71 4.90 -6.69
CA LYS A 61 -22.34 3.47 -6.65
C LYS A 61 -20.99 3.24 -7.34
N ARG A 62 -20.80 3.75 -8.55
CA ARG A 62 -19.53 3.64 -9.31
C ARG A 62 -18.36 4.26 -8.55
N LEU A 63 -18.55 5.43 -7.92
CA LEU A 63 -17.51 6.06 -7.07
C LEU A 63 -17.17 5.20 -5.87
N ARG A 64 -18.17 4.64 -5.19
CA ARG A 64 -17.98 3.75 -4.04
C ARG A 64 -17.25 2.47 -4.43
N ASP A 65 -17.64 1.85 -5.54
CA ASP A 65 -17.00 0.64 -6.06
C ASP A 65 -15.54 0.91 -6.45
N LYS A 66 -15.29 2.04 -7.11
CA LYS A 66 -13.92 2.48 -7.41
C LYS A 66 -13.09 2.71 -6.15
N GLN A 67 -13.64 3.42 -5.17
CA GLN A 67 -12.94 3.61 -3.89
C GLN A 67 -12.69 2.29 -3.15
N ALA A 68 -13.63 1.34 -3.22
CA ALA A 68 -13.45 0.02 -2.62
C ALA A 68 -12.32 -0.76 -3.30
N THR A 69 -12.26 -0.76 -4.64
CA THR A 69 -11.17 -1.40 -5.40
C THR A 69 -9.82 -0.74 -5.16
N ASP A 70 -9.76 0.60 -5.10
CA ASP A 70 -8.52 1.34 -4.82
C ASP A 70 -8.02 1.06 -3.39
N ARG A 71 -8.94 1.00 -2.41
CA ARG A 71 -8.60 0.60 -1.02
C ARG A 71 -8.12 -0.86 -0.94
N ALA A 72 -8.74 -1.77 -1.68
CA ALA A 72 -8.31 -3.18 -1.74
C ALA A 72 -6.90 -3.29 -2.32
N LYS A 73 -6.62 -2.63 -3.44
CA LYS A 73 -5.27 -2.56 -4.05
C LYS A 73 -4.24 -1.93 -3.11
N ALA A 74 -4.62 -0.85 -2.42
CA ALA A 74 -3.72 -0.20 -1.46
C ALA A 74 -3.40 -1.12 -0.27
N ARG A 75 -4.38 -1.87 0.26
CA ARG A 75 -4.16 -2.86 1.33
C ARG A 75 -3.25 -4.00 0.87
N GLU A 76 -3.49 -4.52 -0.32
CA GLU A 76 -2.66 -5.57 -0.92
C GLU A 76 -1.22 -5.10 -1.17
N GLY A 77 -1.05 -3.90 -1.73
CA GLY A 77 0.27 -3.30 -1.94
C GLY A 77 1.01 -3.02 -0.63
N MET A 78 0.30 -2.56 0.42
CA MET A 78 0.89 -2.42 1.77
C MET A 78 1.30 -3.77 2.36
N ALA A 79 0.49 -4.82 2.18
CA ALA A 79 0.81 -6.16 2.64
C ALA A 79 2.04 -6.73 1.93
N LYS A 80 2.19 -6.48 0.63
CA LYS A 80 3.37 -6.85 -0.17
C LYS A 80 4.60 -5.97 0.13
N GLY A 81 4.45 -4.86 0.86
CA GLY A 81 5.54 -3.93 1.17
C GLY A 81 5.91 -2.99 0.03
N GLU A 82 5.02 -2.78 -0.96
CA GLU A 82 5.26 -1.85 -2.07
C GLU A 82 5.35 -0.40 -1.56
N GLU A 83 6.46 0.26 -1.82
CA GLU A 83 6.76 1.60 -1.27
C GLU A 83 5.73 2.67 -1.64
N ARG A 84 5.11 2.57 -2.83
CA ARG A 84 4.11 3.55 -3.29
C ARG A 84 2.87 3.62 -2.39
N TYR A 85 2.50 2.49 -1.76
CA TYR A 85 1.34 2.41 -0.87
C TYR A 85 1.69 2.62 0.61
N LEU A 86 2.98 2.65 0.96
CA LEU A 86 3.41 2.88 2.32
C LEU A 86 3.17 4.34 2.75
N LEU A 87 2.90 4.53 4.04
CA LEU A 87 2.84 5.87 4.63
C LEU A 87 4.23 6.53 4.56
N LYS A 88 4.26 7.85 4.57
CA LYS A 88 5.53 8.62 4.56
C LYS A 88 6.49 8.20 5.67
N ARG A 89 5.96 7.88 6.86
CA ARG A 89 6.74 7.42 8.02
C ARG A 89 7.37 6.04 7.83
N ASP A 90 6.85 5.20 6.91
CA ASP A 90 7.28 3.83 6.69
C ASP A 90 8.15 3.66 5.45
N LYS A 91 8.32 4.73 4.64
CA LYS A 91 9.13 4.73 3.42
C LYS A 91 10.62 4.83 3.73
N GLY A 92 11.43 4.30 2.83
CA GLY A 92 12.88 4.40 2.84
C GLY A 92 13.58 3.12 3.31
N SER A 93 14.85 3.00 2.88
CA SER A 93 15.75 1.87 3.16
C SER A 93 15.98 1.66 4.66
N VAL A 94 16.30 2.72 5.39
CA VAL A 94 16.51 2.68 6.86
C VAL A 94 15.23 2.22 7.58
N ARG A 95 14.07 2.70 7.16
CA ARG A 95 12.78 2.29 7.76
C ARG A 95 12.45 0.83 7.42
N ARG A 96 12.80 0.36 6.22
CA ARG A 96 12.65 -1.06 5.84
C ARG A 96 13.53 -1.93 6.73
N MET A 97 14.80 -1.58 6.91
CA MET A 97 15.72 -2.28 7.79
C MET A 97 15.19 -2.33 9.23
N ALA A 98 14.72 -1.19 9.77
CA ALA A 98 14.15 -1.13 11.11
C ALA A 98 12.93 -2.04 11.29
N ARG A 99 12.04 -2.12 10.28
CA ARG A 99 10.92 -3.06 10.28
C ARG A 99 11.40 -4.50 10.37
N ASN A 100 12.34 -4.89 9.51
CA ASN A 100 12.87 -6.24 9.46
C ASN A 100 13.57 -6.61 10.78
N TYR A 101 14.31 -5.66 11.37
CA TYR A 101 14.97 -5.85 12.66
C TYR A 101 13.98 -6.16 13.79
N VAL A 102 12.88 -5.42 13.88
CA VAL A 102 11.85 -5.65 14.91
C VAL A 102 11.03 -6.90 14.60
N ASP A 103 10.70 -7.14 13.32
CA ASP A 103 9.84 -8.25 12.90
C ASP A 103 10.55 -9.62 13.00
N SER A 104 11.88 -9.64 12.89
CA SER A 104 12.68 -10.86 13.08
C SER A 104 12.80 -11.30 14.55
N ARG A 105 12.34 -10.48 15.49
CA ARG A 105 12.43 -10.76 16.94
C ARG A 105 11.07 -11.01 17.56
N ARG A 106 11.05 -11.81 18.61
CA ARG A 106 9.88 -11.90 19.51
C ARG A 106 9.96 -10.74 20.48
N THR A 107 8.95 -9.86 20.47
CA THR A 107 8.90 -8.68 21.33
C THR A 107 7.83 -8.85 22.40
N PHE A 108 8.17 -8.55 23.65
CA PHE A 108 7.20 -8.56 24.78
C PHE A 108 6.06 -7.56 24.54
N GLY A 109 6.37 -6.43 23.92
CA GLY A 109 5.37 -5.44 23.53
C GLY A 109 4.23 -6.03 22.70
N SER A 110 4.50 -7.04 21.86
CA SER A 110 3.46 -7.71 21.06
C SER A 110 2.46 -8.53 21.91
N TYR A 111 2.86 -8.92 23.11
CA TYR A 111 2.02 -9.70 24.05
C TYR A 111 1.34 -8.81 25.09
N LEU A 112 1.77 -7.55 25.21
CA LEU A 112 1.28 -6.63 26.23
C LEU A 112 -0.26 -6.53 26.23
N MET A 113 -0.88 -6.40 25.07
CA MET A 113 -2.33 -6.32 24.95
C MET A 113 -3.04 -7.56 25.49
N TYR A 114 -2.50 -8.75 25.20
CA TYR A 114 -3.08 -10.01 25.72
C TYR A 114 -2.89 -10.14 27.22
N LEU A 115 -1.73 -9.70 27.74
CA LEU A 115 -1.46 -9.72 29.18
C LEU A 115 -2.37 -8.72 29.93
N LEU A 116 -2.56 -7.52 29.40
CA LEU A 116 -3.48 -6.55 29.99
C LEU A 116 -4.93 -7.06 29.98
N LEU A 117 -5.36 -7.69 28.87
CA LEU A 117 -6.70 -8.29 28.81
C LEU A 117 -6.85 -9.41 29.82
N ALA A 118 -5.84 -10.26 29.98
CA ALA A 118 -5.85 -11.33 30.98
C ALA A 118 -5.94 -10.74 32.42
N LEU A 119 -5.23 -9.66 32.71
CA LEU A 119 -5.32 -8.95 33.98
C LEU A 119 -6.72 -8.38 34.22
N VAL A 120 -7.36 -7.81 33.19
CA VAL A 120 -8.74 -7.31 33.31
C VAL A 120 -9.71 -8.45 33.66
N VAL A 121 -9.59 -9.59 32.97
CA VAL A 121 -10.42 -10.78 33.27
C VAL A 121 -10.16 -11.28 34.70
N LEU A 122 -8.89 -11.33 35.10
CA LEU A 122 -8.49 -11.79 36.44
C LEU A 122 -9.05 -10.90 37.57
N ASN A 123 -9.24 -9.60 37.29
CA ASN A 123 -9.78 -8.64 38.25
C ASN A 123 -11.22 -8.96 38.72
N PHE A 124 -11.98 -9.76 37.98
CA PHE A 124 -13.31 -10.20 38.38
C PHE A 124 -13.29 -11.33 39.42
N LEU A 125 -12.11 -11.92 39.72
CA LEU A 125 -12.00 -12.96 40.75
C LEU A 125 -11.88 -12.32 42.14
N PRO A 126 -12.70 -12.69 43.12
CA PRO A 126 -12.65 -12.15 44.47
C PRO A 126 -11.55 -12.81 45.33
N ILE A 127 -10.33 -12.88 44.80
CA ILE A 127 -9.16 -13.49 45.46
C ILE A 127 -8.21 -12.39 45.92
N PRO A 128 -7.80 -12.38 47.23
CA PRO A 128 -6.90 -11.34 47.74
C PRO A 128 -5.57 -11.24 47.00
N ALA A 129 -4.98 -12.38 46.61
CA ALA A 129 -3.74 -12.41 45.81
C ALA A 129 -3.87 -11.71 44.46
N VAL A 130 -5.05 -11.74 43.84
CA VAL A 130 -5.32 -11.07 42.58
C VAL A 130 -5.25 -9.54 42.74
N ARG A 131 -5.76 -9.00 43.84
CA ARG A 131 -5.66 -7.55 44.12
C ARG A 131 -4.24 -7.07 44.20
N LEU A 132 -3.36 -7.87 44.87
CA LEU A 132 -1.94 -7.56 44.93
C LEU A 132 -1.27 -7.62 43.55
N THR A 133 -1.62 -8.63 42.75
CA THR A 133 -1.14 -8.75 41.38
C THR A 133 -1.58 -7.57 40.52
N MET A 134 -2.83 -7.09 40.67
CA MET A 134 -3.34 -5.91 39.94
C MET A 134 -2.59 -4.64 40.28
N LEU A 135 -2.10 -4.50 41.50
CA LEU A 135 -1.32 -3.33 41.92
C LEU A 135 0.07 -3.30 41.29
N PHE A 136 0.74 -4.44 41.21
CA PHE A 136 2.15 -4.49 40.81
C PHE A 136 2.36 -4.94 39.33
N ALA A 137 1.52 -5.79 38.77
CA ALA A 137 1.75 -6.32 37.44
C ALA A 137 1.70 -5.26 36.33
N PRO A 138 0.75 -4.32 36.28
CA PRO A 138 0.74 -3.30 35.20
C PRO A 138 2.00 -2.43 35.16
N PRO A 139 2.47 -1.81 36.27
CA PRO A 139 3.69 -1.02 36.21
C PRO A 139 4.93 -1.84 35.88
N VAL A 140 5.04 -3.10 36.34
CA VAL A 140 6.15 -3.98 36.00
C VAL A 140 6.13 -4.32 34.49
N LEU A 141 4.95 -4.65 33.93
CA LEU A 141 4.80 -4.91 32.50
C LEU A 141 5.19 -3.70 31.65
N LEU A 142 4.77 -2.50 32.06
CA LEU A 142 5.14 -1.27 31.37
C LEU A 142 6.65 -1.00 31.44
N LEU A 143 7.27 -1.26 32.59
CA LEU A 143 8.72 -1.13 32.75
C LEU A 143 9.47 -2.10 31.82
N VAL A 144 9.04 -3.37 31.74
CA VAL A 144 9.64 -4.38 30.85
C VAL A 144 9.55 -3.93 29.39
N VAL A 145 8.38 -3.49 28.94
CA VAL A 145 8.18 -3.02 27.56
C VAL A 145 8.99 -1.74 27.28
N PHE A 146 9.10 -0.86 28.27
CA PHE A 146 9.90 0.36 28.13
C PHE A 146 11.41 0.02 27.96
N VAL A 147 11.94 -0.85 28.81
CA VAL A 147 13.33 -1.31 28.71
C VAL A 147 13.57 -2.03 27.38
N GLU A 148 12.66 -2.92 26.95
CA GLU A 148 12.74 -3.57 25.63
C GLU A 148 12.76 -2.52 24.51
N GLY A 149 11.91 -1.52 24.56
CA GLY A 149 11.86 -0.42 23.59
C GLY A 149 13.17 0.36 23.51
N LEU A 150 13.82 0.63 24.65
CA LEU A 150 15.14 1.27 24.70
C LEU A 150 16.22 0.39 24.06
N LEU A 151 16.23 -0.90 24.38
CA LEU A 151 17.21 -1.86 23.82
C LEU A 151 17.03 -1.98 22.30
N LEU A 152 15.80 -2.09 21.82
CA LEU A 152 15.49 -2.13 20.39
C LEU A 152 15.89 -0.82 19.70
N SER A 153 15.60 0.33 20.31
CA SER A 153 15.97 1.65 19.79
C SER A 153 17.48 1.75 19.58
N ARG A 154 18.27 1.39 20.60
CA ARG A 154 19.74 1.38 20.52
C ARG A 154 20.25 0.41 19.44
N GLY A 155 19.70 -0.80 19.40
CA GLY A 155 20.11 -1.81 18.42
C GLY A 155 19.82 -1.41 16.99
N VAL A 156 18.64 -0.84 16.72
CA VAL A 156 18.27 -0.37 15.38
C VAL A 156 19.13 0.83 14.95
N THR A 157 19.37 1.77 15.87
CA THR A 157 20.18 2.96 15.57
C THR A 157 21.61 2.58 15.23
N LYS A 158 22.23 1.67 16.03
CA LYS A 158 23.58 1.17 15.77
C LYS A 158 23.66 0.47 14.41
N LEU A 159 22.71 -0.41 14.11
CA LEU A 159 22.69 -1.12 12.82
C LEU A 159 22.46 -0.16 11.63
N ALA A 160 21.67 0.90 11.83
CA ALA A 160 21.48 1.94 10.82
C ALA A 160 22.75 2.75 10.56
N GLU A 161 23.58 2.97 11.57
CA GLU A 161 24.90 3.60 11.42
C GLU A 161 25.84 2.77 10.57
N GLU A 162 25.84 1.46 10.79
CA GLU A 162 26.71 0.52 10.09
C GLU A 162 26.28 0.31 8.62
N GLN A 163 24.97 0.21 8.34
CA GLN A 163 24.48 -0.12 7.01
C GLN A 163 24.16 1.10 6.12
N PHE A 164 23.77 2.20 6.72
CA PHE A 164 23.31 3.41 6.01
C PHE A 164 23.99 4.68 6.54
N PRO A 165 25.31 4.81 6.37
CA PRO A 165 26.03 6.02 6.76
C PRO A 165 25.52 7.21 5.91
N GLY A 166 25.03 8.27 6.57
CA GLY A 166 24.56 9.49 5.89
C GLY A 166 23.04 9.59 5.65
N GLU A 167 22.26 8.55 5.86
CA GLU A 167 20.80 8.67 5.81
C GLU A 167 20.20 9.23 7.12
N ASP A 168 19.05 9.92 7.02
CA ASP A 168 18.38 10.50 8.19
C ASP A 168 17.81 9.42 9.12
N ARG A 169 18.30 9.42 10.35
CA ARG A 169 17.94 8.47 11.41
C ARG A 169 16.96 9.05 12.45
N LYS A 170 16.47 10.29 12.22
CA LYS A 170 15.57 10.94 13.19
C LYS A 170 14.34 10.10 13.49
N GLY A 171 14.09 9.87 14.78
CA GLY A 171 12.92 9.11 15.24
C GLY A 171 12.93 7.61 14.92
N LEU A 172 14.05 7.05 14.42
CA LEU A 172 14.15 5.63 14.05
C LEU A 172 13.96 4.71 15.26
N GLY A 173 14.58 5.06 16.39
CA GLY A 173 14.45 4.29 17.63
C GLY A 173 13.01 4.28 18.16
N LEU A 174 12.36 5.44 18.19
CA LEU A 174 10.95 5.54 18.59
C LEU A 174 10.05 4.75 17.62
N TYR A 175 10.31 4.83 16.33
CA TYR A 175 9.60 4.04 15.32
C TYR A 175 9.71 2.54 15.59
N ALA A 176 10.91 2.04 15.89
CA ALA A 176 11.16 0.64 16.21
C ALA A 176 10.42 0.21 17.50
N ALA A 177 10.48 1.03 18.56
CA ALA A 177 9.78 0.78 19.81
C ALA A 177 8.25 0.73 19.62
N MET A 178 7.68 1.70 18.92
CA MET A 178 6.24 1.71 18.60
C MET A 178 5.81 0.50 17.77
N ARG A 179 6.65 0.04 16.84
CA ARG A 179 6.38 -1.16 16.05
C ARG A 179 6.43 -2.42 16.91
N ALA A 180 7.37 -2.49 17.87
CA ALA A 180 7.49 -3.61 18.80
C ALA A 180 6.24 -3.81 19.67
N MET A 181 5.59 -2.71 20.06
CA MET A 181 4.35 -2.73 20.85
C MET A 181 3.14 -3.23 20.04
N GLN A 182 3.17 -3.14 18.71
CA GLN A 182 2.06 -3.60 17.88
C GLN A 182 1.99 -5.13 17.85
N ILE A 183 0.78 -5.67 17.95
CA ILE A 183 0.53 -7.11 17.76
C ILE A 183 1.01 -7.50 16.35
N ARG A 184 1.89 -8.50 16.25
CA ARG A 184 2.53 -8.89 14.99
C ARG A 184 1.55 -9.10 13.83
N ARG A 185 0.40 -9.72 14.09
CA ARG A 185 -0.64 -9.98 13.07
C ARG A 185 -1.34 -8.72 12.57
N LEU A 186 -1.36 -7.66 13.37
CA LEU A 186 -2.03 -6.40 13.07
C LEU A 186 -1.05 -5.31 12.62
N ARG A 187 0.24 -5.63 12.48
CA ARG A 187 1.23 -4.65 12.01
C ARG A 187 0.93 -4.21 10.59
N VAL A 188 0.96 -2.91 10.36
CA VAL A 188 0.86 -2.29 9.03
C VAL A 188 2.10 -1.42 8.81
N PRO A 189 2.91 -1.70 7.79
CA PRO A 189 2.86 -2.80 6.79
C PRO A 189 3.07 -4.17 7.43
N ALA A 190 2.57 -5.21 6.74
CA ALA A 190 2.70 -6.59 7.23
C ALA A 190 4.18 -7.00 7.35
N PRO A 191 4.52 -7.84 8.34
CA PRO A 191 5.89 -8.35 8.50
C PRO A 191 6.35 -9.08 7.23
N GLN A 192 7.51 -8.68 6.70
CA GLN A 192 8.12 -9.29 5.52
C GLN A 192 9.09 -10.43 5.88
N VAL A 193 9.49 -10.50 7.15
CA VAL A 193 10.54 -11.39 7.65
C VAL A 193 9.96 -12.32 8.70
N GLN A 194 10.42 -13.58 8.74
CA GLN A 194 10.02 -14.52 9.78
C GLN A 194 10.78 -14.27 11.08
N ILE A 195 10.25 -14.81 12.19
CA ILE A 195 10.91 -14.73 13.48
C ILE A 195 12.19 -15.59 13.43
N GLY A 196 13.31 -15.00 13.84
CA GLY A 196 14.62 -15.65 13.81
C GLY A 196 15.38 -15.50 12.48
N ASP A 197 14.74 -14.98 11.45
CA ASP A 197 15.38 -14.76 10.16
C ASP A 197 16.41 -13.62 10.25
N THR A 198 17.60 -13.88 9.72
CA THR A 198 18.73 -12.93 9.65
C THR A 198 19.15 -12.61 8.21
N SER A 199 18.51 -13.20 7.21
CA SER A 199 18.84 -13.02 5.78
C SER A 199 18.80 -11.57 5.34
N TRP A 200 17.90 -10.78 5.91
CA TRP A 200 17.73 -9.35 5.63
C TRP A 200 18.90 -8.46 6.08
N LYS A 201 19.85 -8.98 6.87
CA LYS A 201 21.05 -8.24 7.31
C LYS A 201 22.13 -8.20 6.24
N THR A 202 22.14 -9.17 5.35
CA THR A 202 23.07 -9.22 4.22
C THR A 202 22.61 -8.18 3.20
N LYS A 203 23.47 -7.20 2.92
CA LYS A 203 23.24 -6.20 1.87
C LYS A 203 23.45 -6.93 0.55
N ASP A 204 22.38 -7.09 -0.26
CA ASP A 204 22.51 -7.44 -1.67
C ASP A 204 23.12 -6.27 -2.44
#